data_42509e7be228f0f5e6e301f455fae5cb
#
_entry.id   42509e7be228f0f5e6e301f455fae5cb
#
_cell.length_a   1.000
_cell.length_b   1.000
_cell.length_c   1.000
_cell.angle_alpha   90.00
_cell.angle_beta   90.00
_cell.angle_gamma   90.00
#
_symmetry.space_group_name_H-M   'P 1'
#
loop_
_entity.id
_entity.type
_entity.pdbx_description
1 polymer ?
#
loop_
_entity_poly.entity_id
_entity_poly.type
_entity_poly.pdbx_seq_one_letter_code
_entity_poly.pdbx_strand_id
1 'polypeptide(L)'
;LSNDDFDPELYIKILVAVAKADKNNGQREFDYVANQAKRLGIDFAEVWESTDKTFLISGKDVSRLTAVVIIKDCILLASLDGNFSLAERDKVYAYATKLDITRSDVDYIVEWLDDYDTLEKKWNRLITDDIH
;
A
#
# COMPACT_ATOMS: atom_id res chain seq x y z
N LEU A 1 14.46 -18.59 -5.38
CA LEU A 1 13.55 -18.88 -4.30
C LEU A 1 13.40 -17.71 -3.36
N SER A 2 14.51 -17.28 -2.79
CA SER A 2 14.48 -16.15 -1.86
C SER A 2 14.05 -14.86 -2.54
N ASN A 3 14.22 -14.74 -3.85
CA ASN A 3 13.85 -13.54 -4.60
C ASN A 3 12.35 -13.32 -4.65
N ASP A 4 11.58 -14.36 -4.39
CA ASP A 4 10.12 -14.29 -4.39
C ASP A 4 9.56 -14.08 -2.99
N ASP A 5 10.43 -14.04 -1.98
CA ASP A 5 9.99 -13.87 -0.60
C ASP A 5 9.61 -12.42 -0.32
N PHE A 6 8.63 -12.27 0.53
CA PHE A 6 8.20 -10.96 1.00
C PHE A 6 9.25 -10.38 1.95
N ASP A 7 9.63 -9.13 1.72
CA ASP A 7 10.59 -8.42 2.57
C ASP A 7 9.84 -7.40 3.44
N PRO A 8 9.51 -7.75 4.68
CA PRO A 8 8.69 -6.89 5.54
C PRO A 8 9.36 -5.58 5.92
N GLU A 9 10.67 -5.58 6.16
CA GLU A 9 11.37 -4.35 6.54
C GLU A 9 11.38 -3.35 5.40
N LEU A 10 11.69 -3.80 4.20
CA LEU A 10 11.69 -2.96 3.01
C LEU A 10 10.29 -2.44 2.72
N TYR A 11 9.30 -3.29 2.85
CA TYR A 11 7.89 -2.94 2.68
C TYR A 11 7.50 -1.77 3.59
N ILE A 12 7.82 -1.86 4.88
CA ILE A 12 7.48 -0.80 5.83
C ILE A 12 8.26 0.49 5.52
N LYS A 13 9.52 0.38 5.16
CA LYS A 13 10.33 1.55 4.80
C LYS A 13 9.71 2.32 3.62
N ILE A 14 9.25 1.61 2.62
CA ILE A 14 8.64 2.27 1.46
C ILE A 14 7.31 2.91 1.85
N LEU A 15 6.49 2.24 2.65
CA LEU A 15 5.24 2.84 3.11
C LEU A 15 5.49 4.10 3.95
N VAL A 16 6.51 4.09 4.79
CA VAL A 16 6.89 5.27 5.56
C VAL A 16 7.29 6.42 4.64
N ALA A 17 8.10 6.13 3.62
CA ALA A 17 8.52 7.14 2.67
C ALA A 17 7.33 7.74 1.91
N VAL A 18 6.41 6.89 1.48
CA VAL A 18 5.19 7.32 0.80
C VAL A 18 4.36 8.21 1.72
N ALA A 19 4.16 7.81 2.96
CA ALA A 19 3.39 8.59 3.92
C ALA A 19 4.03 9.95 4.19
N LYS A 20 5.35 10.00 4.34
CA LYS A 20 6.06 11.26 4.56
C LYS A 20 6.03 12.18 3.34
N ALA A 21 5.98 11.61 2.15
CA ALA A 21 5.96 12.40 0.92
C ALA A 21 4.59 13.00 0.63
N ASP A 22 3.54 12.48 1.24
CA ASP A 22 2.19 12.95 1.02
C ASP A 22 1.90 14.15 1.91
N LYS A 23 1.63 15.31 1.29
CA LYS A 23 1.33 16.53 2.02
C LYS A 23 0.02 16.47 2.78
N ASN A 24 -0.86 15.60 2.36
CA ASN A 24 -2.16 15.42 3.00
C ASN A 24 -2.14 14.23 3.96
N ASN A 25 -0.96 13.78 4.33
CA ASN A 25 -0.78 12.66 5.24
C ASN A 25 -1.46 12.95 6.56
N GLY A 26 -2.48 12.16 6.88
CA GLY A 26 -3.24 12.30 8.09
C GLY A 26 -2.98 11.17 9.08
N GLN A 27 -3.72 11.23 10.19
CA GLN A 27 -3.59 10.23 11.24
C GLN A 27 -3.93 8.82 10.75
N ARG A 28 -4.87 8.70 9.81
CA ARG A 28 -5.26 7.40 9.27
C ARG A 28 -4.12 6.71 8.56
N GLU A 29 -3.38 7.44 7.74
CA GLU A 29 -2.24 6.91 7.00
C GLU A 29 -1.13 6.49 7.95
N PHE A 30 -0.85 7.34 8.94
CA PHE A 30 0.14 7.04 9.96
C PHE A 30 -0.23 5.76 10.72
N ASP A 31 -1.49 5.68 11.16
CA ASP A 31 -1.97 4.53 11.92
C ASP A 31 -1.94 3.25 11.08
N TYR A 32 -2.25 3.35 9.79
CA TYR A 32 -2.21 2.20 8.90
C TYR A 32 -0.82 1.61 8.85
N VAL A 33 0.19 2.46 8.60
CA VAL A 33 1.58 2.00 8.50
C VAL A 33 2.06 1.45 9.84
N ALA A 34 1.71 2.12 10.93
CA ALA A 34 2.08 1.65 12.27
C ALA A 34 1.50 0.27 12.57
N ASN A 35 0.23 0.04 12.18
CA ASN A 35 -0.40 -1.26 12.38
C ASN A 35 0.25 -2.36 11.54
N GLN A 36 0.63 -2.05 10.31
CA GLN A 36 1.32 -3.01 9.46
C GLN A 36 2.67 -3.37 10.04
N ALA A 37 3.41 -2.39 10.55
CA ALA A 37 4.70 -2.64 11.21
C ALA A 37 4.53 -3.54 12.43
N LYS A 38 3.51 -3.27 13.23
CA LYS A 38 3.23 -4.06 14.43
C LYS A 38 2.94 -5.51 14.07
N ARG A 39 2.14 -5.74 13.04
CA ARG A 39 1.83 -7.10 12.58
C ARG A 39 3.06 -7.87 12.14
N LEU A 40 4.03 -7.16 11.60
CA LEU A 40 5.25 -7.77 11.06
C LEU A 40 6.38 -7.81 12.08
N GLY A 41 6.15 -7.36 13.30
CA GLY A 41 7.16 -7.37 14.34
C GLY A 41 8.27 -6.35 14.13
N ILE A 42 7.98 -5.26 13.43
CA ILE A 42 8.94 -4.20 13.10
C ILE A 42 8.73 -3.01 14.02
N ASP A 43 9.83 -2.46 14.54
CA ASP A 43 9.79 -1.25 15.36
C ASP A 43 9.47 -0.04 14.48
N PHE A 44 8.21 0.36 14.50
CA PHE A 44 7.73 1.44 13.65
C PHE A 44 8.42 2.77 13.94
N ALA A 45 8.63 3.09 15.23
CA ALA A 45 9.24 4.36 15.61
C ALA A 45 10.64 4.49 15.03
N GLU A 46 11.42 3.42 15.08
CA GLU A 46 12.77 3.41 14.52
C GLU A 46 12.75 3.60 13.01
N VAL A 47 11.88 2.87 12.32
CA VAL A 47 11.78 2.97 10.86
C VAL A 47 11.29 4.37 10.47
N TRP A 48 10.32 4.90 11.18
CA TRP A 48 9.79 6.23 10.90
C TRP A 48 10.89 7.29 10.98
N GLU A 49 11.71 7.24 12.03
CA GLU A 49 12.77 8.23 12.22
C GLU A 49 13.90 8.08 11.21
N SER A 50 14.22 6.84 10.83
CA SER A 50 15.39 6.57 9.98
C SER A 50 15.10 6.61 8.49
N THR A 51 13.83 6.68 8.10
CA THR A 51 13.46 6.64 6.68
C THR A 51 13.00 8.01 6.20
N ASP A 52 13.69 8.54 5.20
CA ASP A 52 13.37 9.84 4.60
C ASP A 52 12.28 9.67 3.54
N LYS A 53 11.51 10.74 3.31
CA LYS A 53 10.51 10.77 2.24
C LYS A 53 11.12 10.57 0.85
N THR A 54 12.43 10.78 0.72
CA THR A 54 13.15 10.58 -0.53
C THR A 54 13.70 9.17 -0.68
N PHE A 55 13.38 8.26 0.24
CA PHE A 55 13.84 6.89 0.15
C PHE A 55 13.33 6.27 -1.14
N LEU A 56 14.26 5.94 -2.03
CA LEU A 56 13.95 5.38 -3.34
C LEU A 56 14.55 4.00 -3.42
N ILE A 57 13.82 3.08 -4.03
CA ILE A 57 14.30 1.75 -4.25
C ILE A 57 14.08 1.38 -5.71
N SER A 58 15.05 0.66 -6.26
CA SER A 58 14.97 0.10 -7.60
C SER A 58 14.21 -1.22 -7.56
N GLY A 59 13.47 -1.52 -8.62
CA GLY A 59 12.79 -2.81 -8.76
C GLY A 59 13.74 -3.99 -8.69
N LYS A 60 15.02 -3.76 -8.96
CA LYS A 60 16.04 -4.82 -8.89
C LYS A 60 16.27 -5.31 -7.48
N ASP A 61 16.00 -4.48 -6.49
CA ASP A 61 16.26 -4.78 -5.08
C ASP A 61 15.04 -5.30 -4.35
N VAL A 62 13.94 -5.51 -5.07
CA VAL A 62 12.66 -5.87 -4.48
C VAL A 62 12.09 -7.08 -5.21
N SER A 63 11.63 -8.08 -4.45
CA SER A 63 10.95 -9.22 -5.06
C SER A 63 9.64 -8.79 -5.67
N ARG A 64 9.16 -9.54 -6.65
CA ARG A 64 7.88 -9.27 -7.31
C ARG A 64 6.75 -9.24 -6.28
N LEU A 65 6.74 -10.19 -5.34
CA LEU A 65 5.72 -10.25 -4.31
C LEU A 65 5.72 -8.99 -3.45
N THR A 66 6.89 -8.58 -2.96
CA THR A 66 7.02 -7.37 -2.15
C THR A 66 6.56 -6.15 -2.93
N ALA A 67 6.96 -6.02 -4.19
CA ALA A 67 6.57 -4.90 -5.03
C ALA A 67 5.05 -4.81 -5.22
N VAL A 68 4.40 -5.93 -5.50
CA VAL A 68 2.94 -5.95 -5.68
C VAL A 68 2.22 -5.57 -4.39
N VAL A 69 2.68 -6.08 -3.25
CA VAL A 69 2.08 -5.74 -1.95
C VAL A 69 2.24 -4.25 -1.66
N ILE A 70 3.42 -3.68 -1.94
CA ILE A 70 3.67 -2.25 -1.76
C ILE A 70 2.69 -1.42 -2.58
N ILE A 71 2.53 -1.74 -3.86
CA ILE A 71 1.62 -0.98 -4.73
C ILE A 71 0.17 -1.12 -4.26
N LYS A 72 -0.24 -2.32 -3.88
CA LYS A 72 -1.58 -2.53 -3.33
C LYS A 72 -1.82 -1.62 -2.12
N ASP A 73 -0.86 -1.55 -1.21
CA ASP A 73 -1.02 -0.74 -0.01
C ASP A 73 -0.91 0.75 -0.29
N CYS A 74 -0.13 1.17 -1.29
CA CYS A 74 -0.13 2.56 -1.72
C CYS A 74 -1.52 2.99 -2.20
N ILE A 75 -2.20 2.11 -2.95
CA ILE A 75 -3.56 2.38 -3.41
C ILE A 75 -4.52 2.46 -2.22
N LEU A 76 -4.40 1.53 -1.27
CA LEU A 76 -5.24 1.53 -0.07
C LEU A 76 -5.03 2.80 0.75
N LEU A 77 -3.77 3.20 0.95
CA LEU A 77 -3.46 4.43 1.69
C LEU A 77 -4.08 5.65 1.01
N ALA A 78 -3.94 5.75 -0.31
CA ALA A 78 -4.50 6.86 -1.06
C ALA A 78 -6.02 6.87 -1.04
N SER A 79 -6.65 5.73 -0.77
CA SER A 79 -8.11 5.58 -0.77
C SER A 79 -8.74 5.69 0.61
N LEU A 80 -7.94 5.88 1.67
CA LEU A 80 -8.46 5.88 3.04
C LEU A 80 -9.48 6.98 3.32
N ASP A 81 -9.40 8.08 2.58
CA ASP A 81 -10.39 9.16 2.69
C ASP A 81 -11.62 8.93 1.82
N GLY A 82 -11.70 7.77 1.17
CA GLY A 82 -12.81 7.41 0.31
C GLY A 82 -12.69 7.91 -1.12
N ASN A 83 -11.55 8.48 -1.49
CA ASN A 83 -11.36 9.07 -2.81
C ASN A 83 -9.96 8.79 -3.36
N PHE A 84 -9.91 8.04 -4.45
CA PHE A 84 -8.65 7.77 -5.16
C PHE A 84 -8.60 8.67 -6.39
N SER A 85 -8.05 9.87 -6.21
CA SER A 85 -8.01 10.90 -7.25
C SER A 85 -7.04 10.54 -8.39
N LEU A 86 -7.17 11.25 -9.50
CA LEU A 86 -6.24 11.09 -10.63
C LEU A 86 -4.81 11.46 -10.23
N ALA A 87 -4.65 12.49 -9.40
CA ALA A 87 -3.31 12.88 -8.93
C ALA A 87 -2.68 11.78 -8.08
N GLU A 88 -3.46 11.14 -7.22
CA GLU A 88 -2.98 10.03 -6.41
C GLU A 88 -2.66 8.82 -7.28
N ARG A 89 -3.47 8.57 -8.29
CA ARG A 89 -3.22 7.47 -9.24
C ARG A 89 -1.89 7.69 -9.98
N ASP A 90 -1.62 8.92 -10.40
CA ASP A 90 -0.36 9.25 -11.08
C ASP A 90 0.85 8.99 -10.18
N LYS A 91 0.74 9.31 -8.89
CA LYS A 91 1.80 9.00 -7.92
C LYS A 91 2.05 7.50 -7.81
N VAL A 92 0.98 6.72 -7.76
CA VAL A 92 1.09 5.26 -7.69
C VAL A 92 1.76 4.72 -8.95
N TYR A 93 1.39 5.23 -10.12
CA TYR A 93 2.06 4.81 -11.36
C TYR A 93 3.56 5.11 -11.31
N ALA A 94 3.95 6.25 -10.75
CA ALA A 94 5.36 6.61 -10.64
C ALA A 94 6.11 5.65 -9.71
N TYR A 95 5.53 5.31 -8.57
CA TYR A 95 6.13 4.32 -7.67
C TYR A 95 6.21 2.95 -8.34
N ALA A 96 5.14 2.56 -9.04
CA ALA A 96 5.11 1.27 -9.73
C ALA A 96 6.22 1.14 -10.76
N THR A 97 6.47 2.21 -11.51
CA THR A 97 7.55 2.21 -12.50
C THR A 97 8.90 1.92 -11.85
N LYS A 98 9.15 2.48 -10.68
CA LYS A 98 10.41 2.25 -9.96
C LYS A 98 10.53 0.82 -9.45
N LEU A 99 9.42 0.14 -9.26
CA LEU A 99 9.37 -1.24 -8.76
C LEU A 99 9.16 -2.25 -9.87
N ASP A 100 9.26 -1.84 -11.13
CA ASP A 100 9.04 -2.68 -12.31
C ASP A 100 7.62 -3.26 -12.37
N ILE A 101 6.65 -2.50 -11.88
CA ILE A 101 5.23 -2.82 -11.97
C ILE A 101 4.65 -1.96 -13.10
N THR A 102 3.96 -2.57 -14.05
CA THR A 102 3.42 -1.83 -15.19
C THR A 102 2.13 -1.10 -14.83
N ARG A 103 1.74 -0.13 -15.66
CA ARG A 103 0.45 0.55 -15.48
C ARG A 103 -0.71 -0.44 -15.54
N SER A 104 -0.62 -1.42 -16.44
CA SER A 104 -1.65 -2.47 -16.54
C SER A 104 -1.77 -3.25 -15.25
N ASP A 105 -0.63 -3.55 -14.61
CA ASP A 105 -0.64 -4.24 -13.33
C ASP A 105 -1.30 -3.40 -12.25
N VAL A 106 -1.00 -2.09 -12.22
CA VAL A 106 -1.64 -1.17 -11.26
C VAL A 106 -3.16 -1.16 -11.47
N ASP A 107 -3.59 -1.03 -12.71
CA ASP A 107 -5.02 -0.99 -13.03
C ASP A 107 -5.71 -2.30 -12.64
N TYR A 108 -5.04 -3.42 -12.83
CA TYR A 108 -5.55 -4.72 -12.39
C TYR A 108 -5.71 -4.78 -10.87
N ILE A 109 -4.73 -4.25 -10.14
CA ILE A 109 -4.81 -4.23 -8.68
C ILE A 109 -5.96 -3.34 -8.21
N VAL A 110 -6.16 -2.19 -8.83
CA VAL A 110 -7.30 -1.32 -8.51
C VAL A 110 -8.62 -2.06 -8.72
N GLU A 111 -8.75 -2.74 -9.85
CA GLU A 111 -9.95 -3.52 -10.16
C GLU A 111 -10.16 -4.64 -9.13
N TRP A 112 -9.08 -5.34 -8.78
CA TRP A 112 -9.15 -6.41 -7.78
C TRP A 112 -9.61 -5.88 -6.42
N LEU A 113 -9.11 -4.71 -6.02
CA LEU A 113 -9.52 -4.09 -4.75
C LEU A 113 -10.98 -3.69 -4.76
N ASP A 114 -11.47 -3.20 -5.90
CA ASP A 114 -12.89 -2.86 -6.03
C ASP A 114 -13.76 -4.11 -5.92
N ASP A 115 -13.34 -5.20 -6.53
CA ASP A 115 -14.06 -6.47 -6.44
C ASP A 115 -14.08 -6.99 -5.00
N TYR A 116 -12.96 -6.89 -4.32
CA TYR A 116 -12.86 -7.31 -2.91
C TYR A 116 -13.80 -6.49 -2.04
N ASP A 117 -13.83 -5.18 -2.23
CA ASP A 117 -14.72 -4.30 -1.48
C ASP A 117 -16.19 -4.67 -1.70
N THR A 118 -16.56 -4.98 -2.93
CA THR A 118 -17.92 -5.41 -3.27
C THR A 118 -18.27 -6.71 -2.54
N LEU A 119 -17.34 -7.67 -2.52
CA LEU A 119 -17.56 -8.94 -1.84
C LEU A 119 -17.72 -8.73 -0.34
N GLU A 120 -16.91 -7.88 0.25
CA GLU A 120 -17.01 -7.58 1.69
C GLU A 120 -18.34 -6.95 2.04
N LYS A 121 -18.82 -6.03 1.21
CA LYS A 121 -20.11 -5.39 1.43
C LYS A 121 -21.25 -6.39 1.37
N LYS A 122 -21.19 -7.35 0.43
CA LYS A 122 -22.19 -8.42 0.36
C LYS A 122 -22.16 -9.30 1.60
N TRP A 123 -20.97 -9.66 2.05
CA TRP A 123 -20.81 -10.47 3.25
C TRP A 123 -21.38 -9.77 4.48
N ASN A 124 -21.04 -8.49 4.64
CA ASN A 124 -21.52 -7.70 5.78
C ASN A 124 -23.04 -7.58 5.79
N ARG A 125 -23.66 -7.46 4.64
CA ARG A 125 -25.13 -7.43 4.55
C ARG A 125 -25.74 -8.75 5.03
N LEU A 126 -25.12 -9.86 4.71
CA LEU A 126 -25.59 -11.17 5.14
C LEU A 126 -25.51 -11.31 6.67
N ILE A 127 -24.38 -10.95 7.25
CA ILE A 127 -24.18 -11.16 8.69
C ILE A 127 -24.91 -10.12 9.54
N THR A 128 -25.30 -8.98 8.97
CA THR A 128 -26.06 -7.94 9.67
C THR A 128 -27.56 -8.05 9.40
N ASP A 129 -27.96 -9.02 8.58
CA ASP A 129 -29.37 -9.26 8.28
C ASP A 129 -30.04 -8.08 7.56
N ASP A 130 -29.28 -7.36 6.74
CA ASP A 130 -29.76 -6.17 6.02
C ASP A 130 -30.33 -6.48 4.64
N ILE A 131 -30.55 -7.75 4.32
CA ILE A 131 -30.98 -8.15 2.99
C ILE A 131 -32.48 -8.44 2.89
N HIS A 132 -33.25 -7.92 3.77
CA HIS A 132 -34.71 -8.13 3.76
C HIS A 132 -35.45 -7.37 2.70
#